data_ce355f216bedd8038ac4e1e9a492d4d2
#
_entry.id   ce355f216bedd8038ac4e1e9a492d4d2
#
_cell.length_a   1.000
_cell.length_b   1.000
_cell.length_c   1.000
_cell.angle_alpha   90.00
_cell.angle_beta   90.00
_cell.angle_gamma   90.00
#
_symmetry.space_group_name_H-M   'P 1'
#
loop_
_entity.id
_entity.type
_entity.pdbx_description
1 polymer ?
#
loop_
_entity_poly.entity_id
_entity_poly.type
_entity_poly.pdbx_seq_one_letter_code
_entity_poly.pdbx_strand_id
1 'polypeptide(L)' 'MFNLLLKNAQVVDPLNGVNDVCDVAVENGVIAAVGPDLGSSAREVIDFTGLVLQP' A
#
# COMPACT_ATOMS: atom_id res chain seq x y z
N MET A 1 5.62 6.62 12.65
CA MET A 1 4.30 6.01 12.45
C MET A 1 3.68 6.54 11.17
N PHE A 2 3.17 5.66 10.34
CA PHE A 2 2.50 6.07 9.11
C PHE A 2 1.13 6.67 9.41
N ASN A 3 0.67 7.58 8.57
CA ASN A 3 -0.68 8.13 8.69
C ASN A 3 -1.73 7.12 8.25
N LEU A 4 -1.45 6.38 7.19
CA LEU A 4 -2.40 5.47 6.57
C LEU A 4 -1.67 4.22 6.07
N LEU A 5 -2.27 3.08 6.29
CA LEU A 5 -1.77 1.81 5.78
C LEU A 5 -2.88 1.13 4.97
N LEU A 6 -2.62 0.90 3.70
CA LEU A 6 -3.50 0.15 2.82
C LEU A 6 -3.02 -1.29 2.79
N LYS A 7 -3.80 -2.20 3.35
CA LYS A 7 -3.39 -3.61 3.45
C LYS A 7 -3.96 -4.42 2.31
N ASN A 8 -3.14 -5.33 1.78
CA ASN A 8 -3.55 -6.27 0.74
C ASN A 8 -4.02 -5.58 -0.53
N ALA A 9 -3.41 -4.45 -0.87
CA ALA A 9 -3.71 -3.75 -2.10
C ALA A 9 -3.02 -4.45 -3.27
N GLN A 10 -3.73 -4.63 -4.38
CA GLN A 10 -3.10 -5.10 -5.60
C GLN A 10 -2.46 -3.91 -6.30
N VAL A 11 -1.13 -3.85 -6.26
CA VAL A 11 -0.37 -2.78 -6.87
C VAL A 11 -0.01 -3.16 -8.30
N VAL A 12 -0.42 -2.34 -9.25
CA VAL A 12 -0.13 -2.56 -10.67
C VAL A 12 0.67 -1.38 -11.17
N ASP A 13 1.88 -1.64 -11.65
CA ASP A 13 2.74 -0.63 -12.25
C ASP A 13 3.26 -1.18 -13.58
N PRO A 14 2.62 -0.85 -14.70
CA PRO A 14 3.03 -1.41 -15.99
C PRO A 14 4.40 -0.95 -16.46
N LEU A 15 4.88 0.22 -16.00
CA LEU A 15 6.20 0.71 -16.37
C LEU A 15 7.31 -0.14 -15.77
N ASN A 16 7.12 -0.63 -14.56
CA ASN A 16 8.09 -1.45 -13.86
C ASN A 16 7.73 -2.93 -13.83
N GLY A 17 6.64 -3.30 -14.49
CA GLY A 17 6.20 -4.69 -14.53
C GLY A 17 5.72 -5.24 -13.18
N VAL A 18 5.30 -4.37 -12.28
CA VAL A 18 4.84 -4.78 -10.96
C VAL A 18 3.36 -5.10 -11.01
N ASN A 19 3.00 -6.28 -10.50
CA ASN A 19 1.61 -6.69 -10.34
C ASN A 19 1.55 -7.67 -9.17
N ASP A 20 1.51 -7.11 -7.97
CA ASP A 20 1.56 -7.90 -6.73
C ASP A 20 0.60 -7.33 -5.70
N VAL A 21 0.17 -8.23 -4.79
CA VAL A 21 -0.58 -7.82 -3.61
C VAL A 21 0.41 -7.46 -2.51
N CYS A 22 0.36 -6.23 -2.05
CA CYS A 22 1.25 -5.76 -1.00
C CYS A 22 0.59 -4.66 -0.19
N ASP A 23 1.25 -4.30 0.92
CA ASP A 23 0.80 -3.20 1.75
C ASP A 23 1.44 -1.90 1.27
N VAL A 24 0.70 -0.82 1.35
CA VAL A 24 1.17 0.52 0.98
C VAL A 24 1.00 1.44 2.17
N ALA A 25 2.08 2.05 2.60
CA ALA A 25 2.06 3.00 3.71
C ALA A 25 2.18 4.42 3.19
N VAL A 26 1.33 5.30 3.71
CA VAL A 26 1.28 6.71 3.32
C VAL A 26 1.61 7.57 4.53
N GLU A 27 2.47 8.55 4.34
CA GLU A 27 2.85 9.49 5.39
C GLU A 27 2.99 10.88 4.77
N ASN A 28 2.33 11.87 5.39
CA ASN A 28 2.34 13.25 4.93
C ASN A 28 1.91 13.41 3.47
N GLY A 29 0.94 12.60 3.03
CA GLY A 29 0.41 12.70 1.68
C GLY A 29 1.26 12.03 0.60
N VAL A 30 2.32 11.32 0.97
CA VAL A 30 3.18 10.61 0.01
C VAL A 30 3.29 9.15 0.39
N ILE A 31 3.56 8.30 -0.60
CA ILE A 31 3.80 6.89 -0.35
C ILE A 31 5.17 6.75 0.30
N ALA A 32 5.18 6.28 1.54
CA ALA A 32 6.39 6.14 2.34
C ALA A 32 7.02 4.75 2.22
N ALA A 33 6.20 3.72 2.01
CA ALA A 33 6.71 2.35 1.91
C ALA A 33 5.72 1.47 1.16
N VAL A 34 6.24 0.49 0.44
CA VAL A 34 5.45 -0.54 -0.25
C VAL A 34 6.15 -1.87 0.01
N GLY A 35 5.40 -2.86 0.46
CA GLY A 35 5.99 -4.16 0.73
C GLY A 35 4.94 -5.20 1.11
N PRO A 36 5.36 -6.47 1.22
CA PRO A 36 4.42 -7.57 1.44
C PRO A 36 3.80 -7.61 2.83
N ASP A 37 4.44 -7.02 3.81
CA ASP A 37 3.92 -6.98 5.18
C ASP A 37 4.59 -5.84 5.94
N LEU A 38 3.90 -4.72 5.99
CA LEU A 38 4.42 -3.53 6.67
C LEU A 38 3.94 -3.42 8.12
N GLY A 39 3.27 -4.46 8.61
CA GLY A 39 2.74 -4.44 9.97
C GLY A 39 1.48 -3.58 10.10
N SER A 40 1.30 -3.00 11.27
CA SER A 40 0.10 -2.22 11.55
C SER A 40 0.41 -0.93 12.30
N SER A 41 1.58 -0.35 12.07
CA SER A 41 2.04 0.85 12.78
C SER A 41 1.56 2.12 12.08
N ALA A 42 0.27 2.23 11.84
CA ALA A 42 -0.34 3.39 11.20
C ALA A 42 -1.51 3.91 12.02
N ARG A 43 -1.83 5.18 11.86
CA ARG A 43 -2.98 5.79 12.54
C ARG A 43 -4.29 5.23 12.02
N GLU A 44 -4.34 4.93 10.73
CA GLU A 44 -5.48 4.28 10.11
C GLU A 44 -4.99 3.10 9.27
N VAL A 45 -5.74 2.02 9.32
CA VAL A 45 -5.48 0.83 8.51
C VAL A 45 -6.74 0.55 7.71
N ILE A 46 -6.60 0.48 6.39
CA ILE A 46 -7.72 0.18 5.48
C ILE A 46 -7.43 -1.14 4.79
N ASP A 47 -8.40 -2.04 4.80
CA ASP A 47 -8.31 -3.29 4.07
C ASP A 47 -8.66 -3.03 2.60
N PHE A 48 -7.68 -3.18 1.74
CA PHE A 48 -7.80 -2.90 0.31
C PHE A 48 -7.98 -4.19 -0.51
N THR A 49 -8.30 -5.29 0.14
CA THR A 49 -8.50 -6.58 -0.54
C THR A 49 -9.53 -6.45 -1.64
N GLY A 50 -9.18 -6.89 -2.84
CA GLY A 50 -10.06 -6.84 -3.99
C GLY A 50 -10.03 -5.52 -4.75
N LEU A 51 -9.32 -4.52 -4.24
CA LEU A 51 -9.16 -3.23 -4.92
C LEU A 51 -7.79 -3.15 -5.56
N VAL A 52 -7.71 -2.39 -6.65
CA VAL A 52 -6.48 -2.24 -7.42
C VAL A 52 -5.95 -0.82 -7.24
N LEU A 53 -4.66 -0.73 -6.93
CA LEU A 53 -3.96 0.53 -6.83
C LEU A 53 -3.02 0.66 -8.02
N GLN A 54 -3.20 1.69 -8.84
CA GLN A 54 -2.36 1.91 -10.00
C GLN A 54 -2.10 3.40 -10.19
N PRO A 55 -0.97 3.75 -10.78
CA PRO A 55 -0.61 5.15 -11.00
C PRO A 55 -1.51 5.86 -12.00
#